data_ccc7ed86995ff1b6856535231cae5b45
#
_entry.id   ccc7ed86995ff1b6856535231cae5b45
#
_cell.length_a   1.000
_cell.length_b   1.000
_cell.length_c   1.000
_cell.angle_alpha   90.00
_cell.angle_beta   90.00
_cell.angle_gamma   90.00
#
_symmetry.space_group_name_H-M   'P 1'
#
loop_
_entity.id
_entity.type
_entity.pdbx_description
1 polymer ?
#
loop_
_entity_poly.entity_id
_entity_poly.type
_entity_poly.pdbx_seq_one_letter_code
_entity_poly.pdbx_strand_id
1 'polypeptide(L)'
;MPKDTRWDRNLSVTADGEGLIGHAGAVLLRKLADQCGLTALLGPALARTGKSPLLDRGVALVSMAVAIALGATSMRDIAVLGHLGRVLGAAPSGTTVRRTLELADPRTLDRIARARAKVRAHVWQLIEGTAAGFPWLAIAGKVLAGWLVIDLGATLITAHRPALGTRS
;
A
#
# COMPACT_ATOMS: atom_id res chain seq x y z
N MET A 1 7.36 -4.13 20.05
CA MET A 1 5.89 -3.96 20.06
C MET A 1 5.50 -3.06 18.91
N PRO A 2 4.61 -3.46 18.01
CA PRO A 2 4.09 -2.52 17.01
C PRO A 2 3.34 -1.43 17.77
N LYS A 3 3.63 -0.16 17.48
CA LYS A 3 2.83 0.95 17.97
C LYS A 3 1.42 0.74 17.43
N ASP A 4 0.47 0.52 18.36
CA ASP A 4 -0.96 0.43 18.04
C ASP A 4 -1.40 1.79 17.48
N THR A 5 -1.33 1.94 16.19
CA THR A 5 -1.78 3.13 15.48
C THR A 5 -3.29 3.05 15.26
N ARG A 6 -4.06 2.95 16.35
CA ARG A 6 -5.54 2.98 16.29
C ARG A 6 -6.04 4.40 15.95
N TRP A 7 -5.52 4.94 14.86
CA TRP A 7 -5.95 6.23 14.32
C TRP A 7 -7.43 6.23 13.94
N ASP A 8 -8.04 5.06 13.78
CA ASP A 8 -9.41 4.82 13.35
C ASP A 8 -10.41 4.62 14.50
N ARG A 9 -9.98 4.61 15.76
CA ARG A 9 -10.87 4.36 16.92
C ARG A 9 -12.03 5.33 17.03
N ASN A 10 -11.82 6.58 16.62
CA ASN A 10 -12.82 7.65 16.73
C ASN A 10 -13.42 8.04 15.36
N LEU A 11 -13.19 7.22 14.32
CA LEU A 11 -13.77 7.44 13.02
C LEU A 11 -15.20 6.91 13.01
N SER A 12 -16.15 7.82 12.84
CA SER A 12 -17.54 7.51 12.51
C SER A 12 -17.81 7.94 11.08
N VAL A 13 -18.45 7.08 10.31
CA VAL A 13 -18.89 7.38 8.94
C VAL A 13 -20.39 7.44 8.96
N THR A 14 -20.93 8.61 8.64
CA THR A 14 -22.38 8.86 8.53
C THR A 14 -22.72 9.20 7.09
N ALA A 15 -23.96 8.97 6.69
CA ALA A 15 -24.47 9.30 5.36
C ALA A 15 -25.47 10.46 5.42
N ASP A 16 -25.22 11.43 6.30
CA ASP A 16 -26.09 12.59 6.55
C ASP A 16 -25.84 13.77 5.58
N GLY A 17 -24.83 13.65 4.71
CA GLY A 17 -24.45 14.70 3.76
C GLY A 17 -23.61 15.82 4.37
N GLU A 18 -23.28 15.76 5.67
CA GLU A 18 -22.40 16.72 6.33
C GLU A 18 -20.94 16.27 6.23
N GLY A 19 -20.01 17.22 6.13
CA GLY A 19 -18.57 16.94 6.14
C GLY A 19 -18.12 15.99 5.03
N LEU A 20 -18.71 16.05 3.85
CA LEU A 20 -18.39 15.17 2.72
C LEU A 20 -16.90 15.08 2.44
N ILE A 21 -16.38 13.85 2.45
CA ILE A 21 -14.97 13.56 2.16
C ILE A 21 -14.88 12.88 0.78
N GLY A 22 -14.20 13.54 -0.14
CA GLY A 22 -13.82 12.90 -1.41
C GLY A 22 -12.91 11.70 -1.15
N HIS A 23 -13.04 10.64 -1.95
CA HIS A 23 -12.21 9.43 -1.84
C HIS A 23 -12.32 8.70 -0.49
N ALA A 24 -13.49 8.65 0.12
CA ALA A 24 -13.73 7.95 1.39
C ALA A 24 -13.20 6.51 1.40
N GLY A 25 -13.20 5.83 0.24
CA GLY A 25 -12.61 4.50 0.05
C GLY A 25 -11.10 4.42 0.38
N ALA A 26 -10.36 5.53 0.30
CA ALA A 26 -8.94 5.57 0.69
C ALA A 26 -8.73 5.20 2.16
N VAL A 27 -9.69 5.57 3.02
CA VAL A 27 -9.68 5.23 4.45
C VAL A 27 -9.70 3.71 4.64
N LEU A 28 -10.53 3.00 3.87
CA LEU A 28 -10.62 1.53 3.93
C LEU A 28 -9.32 0.87 3.46
N LEU A 29 -8.72 1.36 2.38
CA LEU A 29 -7.43 0.85 1.88
C LEU A 29 -6.32 1.02 2.90
N ARG A 30 -6.22 2.19 3.53
CA ARG A 30 -5.24 2.45 4.57
C ARG A 30 -5.49 1.58 5.81
N LYS A 31 -6.75 1.49 6.26
CA LYS A 31 -7.15 0.65 7.38
C LYS A 31 -6.80 -0.81 7.14
N LEU A 32 -7.09 -1.32 5.95
CA LEU A 32 -6.72 -2.68 5.55
C LEU A 32 -5.20 -2.90 5.61
N ALA A 33 -4.40 -1.98 5.07
CA ALA A 33 -2.95 -2.07 5.10
C ALA A 33 -2.41 -2.11 6.54
N ASP A 34 -2.97 -1.31 7.44
CA ASP A 34 -2.58 -1.28 8.85
C ASP A 34 -3.03 -2.56 9.58
N GLN A 35 -4.25 -3.04 9.35
CA GLN A 35 -4.79 -4.26 9.97
C GLN A 35 -4.05 -5.52 9.52
N CYS A 36 -3.68 -5.61 8.24
CA CYS A 36 -2.88 -6.72 7.72
C CYS A 36 -1.38 -6.62 8.09
N GLY A 37 -0.97 -5.58 8.82
CA GLY A 37 0.40 -5.37 9.25
C GLY A 37 1.35 -4.89 8.13
N LEU A 38 0.85 -4.50 6.96
CA LEU A 38 1.69 -4.07 5.84
C LEU A 38 2.51 -2.84 6.19
N THR A 39 1.89 -1.81 6.75
CA THR A 39 2.58 -0.58 7.17
C THR A 39 3.67 -0.87 8.19
N ALA A 40 3.36 -1.69 9.20
CA ALA A 40 4.29 -2.06 10.27
C ALA A 40 5.50 -2.87 9.77
N LEU A 41 5.33 -3.71 8.76
CA LEU A 41 6.41 -4.52 8.18
C LEU A 41 7.25 -3.74 7.16
N LEU A 42 6.67 -2.75 6.48
CA LEU A 42 7.39 -1.92 5.51
C LEU A 42 8.33 -0.91 6.17
N GLY A 43 7.99 -0.36 7.34
CA GLY A 43 8.84 0.56 8.08
C GLY A 43 10.26 0.01 8.29
N PRO A 44 10.43 -1.14 8.97
CA PRO A 44 11.72 -1.79 9.15
C PRO A 44 12.40 -2.21 7.83
N ALA A 45 11.61 -2.62 6.82
CA ALA A 45 12.17 -2.99 5.51
C ALA A 45 12.86 -1.81 4.80
N LEU A 46 12.40 -0.59 5.07
CA LEU A 46 12.92 0.66 4.53
C LEU A 46 13.85 1.42 5.51
N ALA A 47 14.08 0.88 6.69
CA ALA A 47 14.93 1.52 7.70
C ALA A 47 16.40 1.61 7.23
N ARG A 48 17.05 2.73 7.53
CA ARG A 48 18.50 2.94 7.39
C ARG A 48 19.10 3.33 8.72
N THR A 49 20.29 2.82 8.98
CA THR A 49 21.06 3.11 10.19
C THR A 49 21.30 4.62 10.32
N GLY A 50 21.10 5.16 11.52
CA GLY A 50 21.46 6.54 11.86
C GLY A 50 20.50 7.64 11.37
N LYS A 51 19.37 7.31 10.75
CA LYS A 51 18.38 8.30 10.28
C LYS A 51 16.96 7.90 10.68
N SER A 52 16.35 8.67 11.58
CA SER A 52 14.93 8.58 11.87
C SER A 52 14.21 9.64 11.03
N PRO A 53 13.39 9.26 10.05
CA PRO A 53 12.62 10.21 9.27
C PRO A 53 11.47 10.79 10.11
N LEU A 54 11.07 12.03 9.83
CA LEU A 54 9.91 12.67 10.45
C LEU A 54 8.62 11.89 10.16
N LEU A 55 8.51 11.32 8.94
CA LEU A 55 7.42 10.45 8.54
C LEU A 55 7.96 9.04 8.34
N ASP A 56 7.29 8.03 8.92
CA ASP A 56 7.63 6.63 8.70
C ASP A 56 7.58 6.28 7.21
N ARG A 57 8.63 5.62 6.72
CA ARG A 57 8.77 5.28 5.30
C ARG A 57 7.78 4.22 4.84
N GLY A 58 7.36 3.33 5.73
CA GLY A 58 6.28 2.37 5.47
C GLY A 58 4.96 3.09 5.24
N VAL A 59 4.67 4.11 6.08
CA VAL A 59 3.51 5.00 5.89
C VAL A 59 3.58 5.72 4.55
N ALA A 60 4.75 6.26 4.18
CA ALA A 60 4.93 6.95 2.91
C ALA A 60 4.69 6.02 1.71
N LEU A 61 5.19 4.78 1.78
CA LEU A 61 5.01 3.79 0.72
C LEU A 61 3.55 3.33 0.60
N VAL A 62 2.87 3.10 1.72
CA VAL A 62 1.44 2.76 1.74
C VAL A 62 0.60 3.93 1.21
N SER A 63 0.91 5.16 1.62
CA SER A 63 0.22 6.36 1.11
C SER A 63 0.36 6.48 -0.41
N MET A 64 1.56 6.21 -0.95
CA MET A 64 1.79 6.18 -2.39
C MET A 64 0.93 5.10 -3.07
N ALA A 65 0.86 3.88 -2.50
CA ALA A 65 0.04 2.81 -3.04
C ALA A 65 -1.46 3.19 -3.04
N VAL A 66 -1.94 3.84 -1.98
CA VAL A 66 -3.31 4.35 -1.90
C VAL A 66 -3.54 5.44 -2.96
N ALA A 67 -2.62 6.38 -3.13
CA ALA A 67 -2.74 7.42 -4.16
C ALA A 67 -2.81 6.82 -5.56
N ILE A 68 -1.99 5.80 -5.87
CA ILE A 68 -2.04 5.07 -7.16
C ILE A 68 -3.41 4.39 -7.33
N ALA A 69 -3.95 3.75 -6.31
CA ALA A 69 -5.29 3.17 -6.36
C ALA A 69 -6.41 4.20 -6.59
N LEU A 70 -6.16 5.47 -6.24
CA LEU A 70 -7.05 6.62 -6.53
C LEU A 70 -6.77 7.27 -7.89
N GLY A 71 -5.88 6.71 -8.71
CA GLY A 71 -5.59 7.20 -10.06
C GLY A 71 -4.37 8.11 -10.17
N ALA A 72 -3.52 8.22 -9.14
CA ALA A 72 -2.28 8.97 -9.24
C ALA A 72 -1.33 8.36 -10.28
N THR A 73 -0.82 9.18 -11.19
CA THR A 73 0.10 8.80 -12.27
C THR A 73 1.49 9.41 -12.10
N SER A 74 1.63 10.37 -11.21
CA SER A 74 2.89 11.04 -10.90
C SER A 74 3.10 11.20 -9.39
N MET A 75 4.36 11.46 -8.99
CA MET A 75 4.68 11.72 -7.58
C MET A 75 4.00 12.98 -7.00
N ARG A 76 3.60 13.93 -7.86
CA ARG A 76 2.88 15.14 -7.43
C ARG A 76 1.44 14.82 -7.03
N ASP A 77 0.86 13.79 -7.62
CA ASP A 77 -0.54 13.41 -7.42
C ASP A 77 -0.77 12.82 -6.01
N ILE A 78 0.29 12.57 -5.24
CA ILE A 78 0.19 12.24 -3.82
C ILE A 78 -0.61 13.30 -3.04
N ALA A 79 -0.67 14.53 -3.57
CA ALA A 79 -1.46 15.62 -3.03
C ALA A 79 -2.96 15.31 -2.97
N VAL A 80 -3.45 14.33 -3.74
CA VAL A 80 -4.85 13.83 -3.67
C VAL A 80 -5.21 13.38 -2.25
N LEU A 81 -4.24 12.95 -1.46
CA LEU A 81 -4.45 12.56 -0.06
C LEU A 81 -4.48 13.75 0.92
N GLY A 82 -4.18 14.96 0.46
CA GLY A 82 -4.06 16.15 1.32
C GLY A 82 -5.37 16.49 2.04
N HIS A 83 -6.52 16.34 1.36
CA HIS A 83 -7.84 16.59 1.95
C HIS A 83 -8.24 15.54 2.99
N LEU A 84 -7.61 14.36 2.99
CA LEU A 84 -7.81 13.32 3.98
C LEU A 84 -6.91 13.49 5.23
N GLY A 85 -6.16 14.59 5.32
CA GLY A 85 -5.18 14.82 6.37
C GLY A 85 -5.76 14.76 7.80
N ARG A 86 -7.02 15.14 7.99
CA ARG A 86 -7.73 15.01 9.28
C ARG A 86 -7.93 13.56 9.70
N VAL A 87 -7.99 12.64 8.74
CA VAL A 87 -8.28 11.23 8.96
C VAL A 87 -6.99 10.39 8.92
N LEU A 88 -6.18 10.58 7.90
CA LEU A 88 -4.99 9.75 7.63
C LEU A 88 -3.69 10.35 8.16
N GLY A 89 -3.76 11.55 8.74
CA GLY A 89 -2.59 12.35 9.07
C GLY A 89 -2.02 13.06 7.84
N ALA A 90 -0.90 13.78 8.01
CA ALA A 90 -0.28 14.53 6.95
C ALA A 90 0.14 13.60 5.78
N ALA A 91 -0.31 13.95 4.57
CA ALA A 91 0.14 13.26 3.37
C ALA A 91 1.65 13.48 3.15
N PRO A 92 2.40 12.46 2.71
CA PRO A 92 3.80 12.64 2.36
C PRO A 92 3.93 13.62 1.19
N SER A 93 4.94 14.48 1.24
CA SER A 93 5.26 15.35 0.10
C SER A 93 5.86 14.53 -1.05
N GLY A 94 5.77 15.03 -2.28
CA GLY A 94 6.43 14.41 -3.45
C GLY A 94 7.93 14.19 -3.23
N THR A 95 8.61 15.09 -2.50
CA THR A 95 10.02 14.92 -2.11
C THR A 95 10.20 13.74 -1.16
N THR A 96 9.29 13.53 -0.20
CA THR A 96 9.32 12.39 0.72
C THR A 96 9.13 11.09 -0.06
N VAL A 97 8.17 11.05 -1.00
CA VAL A 97 7.94 9.91 -1.89
C VAL A 97 9.19 9.60 -2.70
N ARG A 98 9.77 10.59 -3.38
CA ARG A 98 11.00 10.44 -4.16
C ARG A 98 12.14 9.86 -3.32
N ARG A 99 12.41 10.43 -2.15
CA ARG A 99 13.44 9.93 -1.21
C ARG A 99 13.17 8.51 -0.74
N THR A 100 11.90 8.12 -0.58
CA THR A 100 11.53 6.75 -0.20
C THR A 100 11.80 5.79 -1.34
N LEU A 101 11.50 6.17 -2.59
CA LEU A 101 11.79 5.36 -3.78
C LEU A 101 13.28 5.24 -4.07
N GLU A 102 14.09 6.28 -3.80
CA GLU A 102 15.55 6.25 -3.93
C GLU A 102 16.22 5.22 -2.99
N LEU A 103 15.50 4.71 -2.00
CA LEU A 103 15.97 3.63 -1.12
C LEU A 103 15.84 2.24 -1.76
N ALA A 104 15.17 2.12 -2.91
CA ALA A 104 14.83 0.85 -3.54
C ALA A 104 16.04 0.20 -4.24
N ASP A 105 17.12 -0.02 -3.50
CA ASP A 105 18.21 -0.89 -3.93
C ASP A 105 17.76 -2.39 -3.92
N PRO A 106 18.48 -3.30 -4.58
CA PRO A 106 18.10 -4.72 -4.64
C PRO A 106 17.85 -5.35 -3.26
N ARG A 107 18.68 -5.04 -2.26
CA ARG A 107 18.53 -5.57 -0.90
C ARG A 107 17.27 -5.03 -0.22
N THR A 108 16.93 -3.77 -0.47
CA THR A 108 15.70 -3.16 0.07
C THR A 108 14.47 -3.75 -0.63
N LEU A 109 14.53 -3.96 -1.94
CA LEU A 109 13.45 -4.62 -2.69
C LEU A 109 13.20 -6.04 -2.18
N ASP A 110 14.24 -6.81 -1.87
CA ASP A 110 14.12 -8.14 -1.26
C ASP A 110 13.45 -8.09 0.12
N ARG A 111 13.79 -7.09 0.94
CA ARG A 111 13.14 -6.91 2.25
C ARG A 111 11.65 -6.57 2.10
N ILE A 112 11.32 -5.68 1.14
CA ILE A 112 9.93 -5.34 0.81
C ILE A 112 9.18 -6.58 0.30
N ALA A 113 9.79 -7.38 -0.57
CA ALA A 113 9.19 -8.61 -1.09
C ALA A 113 8.88 -9.60 0.04
N ARG A 114 9.81 -9.79 0.99
CA ARG A 114 9.60 -10.63 2.17
C ARG A 114 8.50 -10.09 3.09
N ALA A 115 8.45 -8.77 3.30
CA ALA A 115 7.38 -8.13 4.08
C ALA A 115 6.01 -8.39 3.43
N ARG A 116 5.89 -8.18 2.12
CA ARG A 116 4.67 -8.46 1.35
C ARG A 116 4.28 -9.95 1.38
N ALA A 117 5.24 -10.86 1.31
CA ALA A 117 4.97 -12.30 1.40
C ALA A 117 4.37 -12.67 2.77
N LYS A 118 4.90 -12.12 3.86
CA LYS A 118 4.34 -12.32 5.22
C LYS A 118 2.91 -11.81 5.33
N VAL A 119 2.65 -10.60 4.78
CA VAL A 119 1.29 -10.04 4.77
C VAL A 119 0.33 -10.92 3.97
N ARG A 120 0.72 -11.38 2.78
CA ARG A 120 -0.12 -12.29 1.97
C ARG A 120 -0.45 -13.57 2.74
N ALA A 121 0.55 -14.21 3.35
CA ALA A 121 0.33 -15.42 4.13
C ALA A 121 -0.66 -15.17 5.29
N HIS A 122 -0.52 -14.04 5.98
CA HIS A 122 -1.44 -13.65 7.05
C HIS A 122 -2.86 -13.41 6.53
N VAL A 123 -3.00 -12.68 5.42
CA VAL A 123 -4.32 -12.42 4.81
C VAL A 123 -4.99 -13.72 4.38
N TRP A 124 -4.24 -14.67 3.82
CA TRP A 124 -4.80 -15.98 3.45
C TRP A 124 -5.30 -16.75 4.67
N GLN A 125 -4.55 -16.75 5.77
CA GLN A 125 -4.99 -17.36 7.04
C GLN A 125 -6.28 -16.70 7.57
N LEU A 126 -6.37 -15.36 7.46
CA LEU A 126 -7.60 -14.64 7.86
C LEU A 126 -8.80 -15.04 6.99
N ILE A 127 -8.62 -15.15 5.67
CA ILE A 127 -9.67 -15.58 4.73
C ILE A 127 -10.09 -17.01 5.02
N GLU A 128 -9.14 -17.92 5.20
CA GLU A 128 -9.40 -19.32 5.53
C GLU A 128 -10.16 -19.48 6.84
N GLY A 129 -9.90 -18.62 7.83
CA GLY A 129 -10.60 -18.57 9.12
C GLY A 129 -11.99 -17.97 9.08
N THR A 130 -12.48 -17.45 7.93
CA THR A 130 -13.85 -16.95 7.79
C THR A 130 -14.84 -18.10 7.63
N ALA A 131 -16.12 -17.84 7.90
CA ALA A 131 -17.19 -18.82 7.68
C ALA A 131 -17.31 -19.28 6.21
N ALA A 132 -16.91 -18.42 5.25
CA ALA A 132 -16.88 -18.73 3.82
C ALA A 132 -15.64 -19.59 3.43
N GLY A 133 -14.61 -19.62 4.28
CA GLY A 133 -13.36 -20.30 3.99
C GLY A 133 -12.57 -19.69 2.83
N PHE A 134 -11.63 -20.44 2.30
CA PHE A 134 -10.84 -20.03 1.14
C PHE A 134 -11.71 -19.94 -0.13
N PRO A 135 -11.63 -18.86 -0.94
CA PRO A 135 -12.46 -18.67 -2.12
C PRO A 135 -11.93 -19.54 -3.29
N TRP A 136 -12.20 -20.84 -3.24
CA TRP A 136 -11.83 -21.75 -4.30
C TRP A 136 -12.48 -21.37 -5.64
N LEU A 137 -11.71 -21.48 -6.73
CA LEU A 137 -12.23 -21.24 -8.06
C LEU A 137 -13.29 -22.27 -8.41
N ALA A 138 -14.42 -21.82 -8.97
CA ALA A 138 -15.43 -22.68 -9.55
C ALA A 138 -15.43 -22.54 -11.06
N ILE A 139 -15.31 -23.67 -11.78
CA ILE A 139 -15.38 -23.73 -13.24
C ILE A 139 -16.51 -24.70 -13.63
N ALA A 140 -17.43 -24.24 -14.46
CA ALA A 140 -18.59 -25.02 -14.91
C ALA A 140 -19.37 -25.69 -13.75
N GLY A 141 -19.55 -24.95 -12.65
CA GLY A 141 -20.25 -25.43 -11.45
C GLY A 141 -19.47 -26.38 -10.56
N LYS A 142 -18.22 -26.71 -10.90
CA LYS A 142 -17.33 -27.54 -10.06
C LYS A 142 -16.34 -26.67 -9.31
N VAL A 143 -16.29 -26.82 -7.98
CA VAL A 143 -15.30 -26.17 -7.14
C VAL A 143 -13.97 -26.92 -7.23
N LEU A 144 -12.90 -26.22 -7.57
CA LEU A 144 -11.54 -26.76 -7.65
C LEU A 144 -10.86 -26.65 -6.29
N ALA A 145 -11.37 -27.36 -5.29
CA ALA A 145 -10.77 -27.37 -3.95
C ALA A 145 -9.34 -27.94 -3.98
N GLY A 146 -8.41 -27.26 -3.30
CA GLY A 146 -7.00 -27.65 -3.26
C GLY A 146 -6.18 -27.21 -4.48
N TRP A 147 -6.79 -26.55 -5.48
CA TRP A 147 -6.08 -26.00 -6.64
C TRP A 147 -5.97 -24.47 -6.54
N LEU A 148 -4.76 -23.97 -6.67
CA LEU A 148 -4.50 -22.55 -6.84
C LEU A 148 -4.29 -22.28 -8.33
N VAL A 149 -5.21 -21.52 -8.93
CA VAL A 149 -5.09 -21.09 -10.33
C VAL A 149 -4.42 -19.73 -10.36
N ILE A 150 -3.30 -19.62 -11.07
CA ILE A 150 -2.57 -18.37 -11.27
C ILE A 150 -2.75 -17.96 -12.73
N ASP A 151 -3.42 -16.83 -12.95
CA ASP A 151 -3.49 -16.20 -14.26
C ASP A 151 -2.35 -15.18 -14.37
N LEU A 152 -1.56 -15.28 -15.44
CA LEU A 152 -0.42 -14.39 -15.70
C LEU A 152 -0.75 -13.50 -16.88
N GLY A 153 -1.15 -12.25 -16.57
CA GLY A 153 -1.28 -11.20 -17.56
C GLY A 153 0.02 -10.41 -17.70
N ALA A 154 0.54 -10.28 -18.92
CA ALA A 154 1.68 -9.42 -19.22
C ALA A 154 1.19 -8.04 -19.66
N THR A 155 1.63 -6.99 -18.94
CA THR A 155 1.43 -5.59 -19.36
C THR A 155 2.76 -5.01 -19.79
N LEU A 156 2.83 -4.57 -21.07
CA LEU A 156 4.01 -3.89 -21.59
C LEU A 156 4.04 -2.45 -21.04
N ILE A 157 5.03 -2.13 -20.21
CA ILE A 157 5.29 -0.76 -19.75
C ILE A 157 6.48 -0.22 -20.53
N THR A 158 6.23 0.75 -21.41
CA THR A 158 7.30 1.45 -22.12
C THR A 158 7.91 2.51 -21.21
N ALA A 159 9.14 2.29 -20.74
CA ALA A 159 9.91 3.29 -20.03
C ALA A 159 10.79 4.05 -21.02
N HIS A 160 10.55 5.35 -21.19
CA HIS A 160 11.42 6.21 -21.97
C HIS A 160 12.55 6.73 -21.08
N ARG A 161 13.77 6.24 -21.34
CA ARG A 161 14.98 6.78 -20.72
C ARG A 161 15.51 7.86 -21.69
N PRO A 162 15.54 9.15 -21.31
CA PRO A 162 16.18 10.14 -22.13
C PRO A 162 17.64 9.72 -22.34
N ALA A 163 18.10 9.69 -23.58
CA ALA A 163 19.50 9.42 -23.91
C ALA A 163 20.36 10.42 -23.14
N LEU A 164 21.33 9.92 -22.37
CA LEU A 164 22.37 10.76 -21.78
C LEU A 164 23.09 11.44 -22.94
N GLY A 165 22.86 12.74 -23.08
CA GLY A 165 23.56 13.53 -24.09
C GLY A 165 25.07 13.37 -23.89
N THR A 166 25.74 12.84 -24.90
CA THR A 166 27.19 12.91 -25.04
C THR A 166 27.56 14.39 -25.01
N ARG A 167 28.17 14.83 -23.93
CA ARG A 167 28.86 16.15 -23.91
C ARG A 167 30.03 16.02 -24.83
N SER A 168 30.00 16.78 -25.93
CA SER A 168 31.16 17.11 -26.75
C SER A 168 32.11 18.01 -26.00
#